data_d3847837f9cc4501c873aa430e6227bd
#
_entry.id   d3847837f9cc4501c873aa430e6227bd
#
_cell.length_a   1.000
_cell.length_b   1.000
_cell.length_c   1.000
_cell.angle_alpha   90.00
_cell.angle_beta   90.00
_cell.angle_gamma   90.00
#
_symmetry.space_group_name_H-M   'P 1'
#
loop_
_entity.id
_entity.type
_entity.pdbx_description
1 polymer ?
#
loop_
_entity_poly.entity_id
_entity_poly.type
_entity_poly.pdbx_seq_one_letter_code
_entity_poly.pdbx_strand_id
1 'polypeptide(L)'
;MRRVLSSMISAIAVAIALAGQSVQAADTPVCAGCHEQAHTSTMMQAHGAKNDASGSMCQACHGDASEHIKDPTKKPPNLIKHGTFVEKTAVCMTCHAGSRHLAFWEAGQHARNEVTCANCHAIHGRSKEPRIAPYTTTFRENESDMCGTCHQPIRAATLKPSHHPIVEGKVKCSDCHNPHGALTRAMLRHETVNQQCYSCHSEKRGPYVFSHPPVDQNCLSCHNPHGSSHTFLLNEKVPNVCQDCHDWSRHPGSFYGGQHAWLTPSGTPNSGVSTRMIARSCVNCHNAVHGSNAPASRGKFLTR
;
A
#
# COMPACT_ATOMS: atom_id res chain seq x y z
N MET A 1 76.00 -43.20 -36.82
CA MET A 1 75.11 -43.56 -35.73
C MET A 1 74.10 -42.45 -35.52
N ARG A 2 72.94 -42.57 -36.07
CA ARG A 2 71.73 -41.75 -35.78
C ARG A 2 70.52 -42.54 -36.21
N ARG A 3 69.79 -43.05 -35.23
CA ARG A 3 68.52 -43.70 -35.45
C ARG A 3 67.45 -42.62 -35.54
N VAL A 4 66.79 -42.60 -36.68
CA VAL A 4 65.60 -41.73 -36.91
C VAL A 4 64.40 -42.53 -36.43
N LEU A 5 63.77 -42.07 -35.38
CA LEU A 5 62.49 -42.60 -34.91
C LEU A 5 61.38 -41.96 -35.77
N SER A 6 60.71 -42.78 -36.53
CA SER A 6 59.50 -42.40 -37.27
C SER A 6 58.34 -42.43 -36.29
N SER A 7 57.76 -41.26 -36.03
CA SER A 7 56.54 -41.13 -35.22
C SER A 7 55.34 -41.27 -36.16
N MET A 8 54.63 -42.37 -36.04
CA MET A 8 53.31 -42.52 -36.62
C MET A 8 52.29 -41.71 -35.81
N ILE A 9 51.84 -40.64 -36.40
CA ILE A 9 50.68 -39.90 -35.86
C ILE A 9 49.44 -40.58 -36.35
N SER A 10 48.77 -41.33 -35.47
CA SER A 10 47.45 -41.87 -35.72
C SER A 10 46.45 -40.73 -35.59
N ALA A 11 45.88 -40.30 -36.71
CA ALA A 11 44.77 -39.38 -36.75
C ALA A 11 43.49 -40.09 -36.25
N ILE A 12 43.14 -39.89 -35.00
CA ILE A 12 41.83 -40.28 -34.47
C ILE A 12 40.83 -39.24 -34.96
N ALA A 13 40.12 -39.60 -36.00
CA ALA A 13 38.94 -38.85 -36.45
C ALA A 13 37.82 -39.03 -35.38
N VAL A 14 37.69 -38.06 -34.50
CA VAL A 14 36.56 -37.99 -33.62
C VAL A 14 35.37 -37.50 -34.46
N ALA A 15 34.57 -38.44 -34.94
CA ALA A 15 33.27 -38.15 -35.49
C ALA A 15 32.38 -37.64 -34.35
N ILE A 16 32.29 -36.31 -34.18
CA ILE A 16 31.28 -35.70 -33.35
C ILE A 16 29.96 -35.92 -34.07
N ALA A 17 29.26 -36.98 -33.66
CA ALA A 17 27.86 -37.15 -33.97
C ALA A 17 27.11 -35.98 -33.29
N LEU A 18 26.85 -34.93 -34.07
CA LEU A 18 25.83 -33.94 -33.75
C LEU A 18 24.50 -34.69 -33.77
N ALA A 19 24.21 -35.38 -32.66
CA ALA A 19 22.83 -35.74 -32.37
C ALA A 19 22.06 -34.43 -32.30
N GLY A 20 21.46 -34.04 -33.40
CA GLY A 20 20.45 -33.01 -33.43
C GLY A 20 19.37 -33.46 -32.43
N GLN A 21 19.47 -32.98 -31.22
CA GLN A 21 18.31 -32.97 -30.35
C GLN A 21 17.29 -32.09 -31.08
N SER A 22 16.36 -32.73 -31.73
CA SER A 22 15.12 -32.10 -32.11
C SER A 22 14.57 -31.51 -30.84
N VAL A 23 14.70 -30.18 -30.66
CA VAL A 23 13.91 -29.44 -29.69
C VAL A 23 12.47 -29.75 -30.15
N GLN A 24 11.85 -30.74 -29.51
CA GLN A 24 10.42 -30.95 -29.66
C GLN A 24 9.81 -29.62 -29.32
N ALA A 25 9.20 -28.98 -30.31
CA ALA A 25 8.36 -27.81 -30.05
C ALA A 25 7.41 -28.25 -28.95
N ALA A 26 7.52 -27.62 -27.80
CA ALA A 26 6.66 -27.92 -26.67
C ALA A 26 5.24 -27.84 -27.19
N ASP A 27 4.50 -28.96 -27.14
CA ASP A 27 3.14 -29.02 -27.63
C ASP A 27 2.38 -27.83 -27.14
N THR A 28 1.80 -27.05 -28.06
CA THR A 28 1.02 -25.85 -27.68
C THR A 28 -0.08 -26.31 -26.74
N PRO A 29 -0.19 -25.73 -25.53
CA PRO A 29 -1.22 -26.14 -24.58
C PRO A 29 -2.58 -26.12 -25.22
N VAL A 30 -3.40 -27.13 -24.99
CA VAL A 30 -4.71 -27.30 -25.62
C VAL A 30 -5.55 -26.02 -25.54
N CYS A 31 -5.54 -25.34 -24.42
CA CYS A 31 -6.28 -24.10 -24.21
C CYS A 31 -5.73 -22.93 -25.02
N ALA A 32 -4.42 -22.88 -25.24
CA ALA A 32 -3.74 -21.79 -25.93
C ALA A 32 -4.16 -21.72 -27.42
N GLY A 33 -4.54 -22.84 -28.05
CA GLY A 33 -4.99 -22.87 -29.43
C GLY A 33 -6.20 -21.97 -29.72
N CYS A 34 -7.05 -21.74 -28.71
CA CYS A 34 -8.21 -20.85 -28.81
C CYS A 34 -8.10 -19.64 -27.92
N HIS A 35 -7.39 -19.72 -26.78
CA HIS A 35 -7.27 -18.69 -25.77
C HIS A 35 -5.83 -18.14 -25.66
N GLU A 36 -5.17 -17.86 -26.80
CA GLU A 36 -3.78 -17.44 -26.88
C GLU A 36 -3.47 -16.22 -25.98
N GLN A 37 -4.32 -15.21 -26.01
CA GLN A 37 -4.10 -14.00 -25.21
C GLN A 37 -4.16 -14.28 -23.70
N ALA A 38 -5.14 -15.06 -23.24
CA ALA A 38 -5.28 -15.45 -21.85
C ALA A 38 -4.10 -16.31 -21.39
N HIS A 39 -3.69 -17.25 -22.25
CA HIS A 39 -2.52 -18.10 -22.00
C HIS A 39 -1.25 -17.26 -21.87
N THR A 40 -0.91 -16.46 -22.86
CA THR A 40 0.30 -15.64 -22.89
C THR A 40 0.36 -14.69 -21.68
N SER A 41 -0.75 -14.03 -21.36
CA SER A 41 -0.79 -13.12 -20.23
C SER A 41 -0.64 -13.82 -18.88
N THR A 42 -1.19 -15.02 -18.73
CA THR A 42 -1.02 -15.85 -17.52
C THR A 42 0.41 -16.35 -17.37
N MET A 43 1.03 -16.78 -18.49
CA MET A 43 2.42 -17.25 -18.51
C MET A 43 3.43 -16.19 -18.06
N MET A 44 3.10 -14.90 -18.22
CA MET A 44 3.92 -13.79 -17.76
C MET A 44 3.77 -13.48 -16.25
N GLN A 45 2.94 -14.22 -15.54
CA GLN A 45 2.62 -13.99 -14.13
C GLN A 45 3.06 -15.16 -13.24
N ALA A 46 2.93 -14.99 -11.93
CA ALA A 46 3.29 -16.03 -10.98
C ALA A 46 2.56 -17.37 -11.21
N HIS A 47 1.33 -17.32 -11.70
CA HIS A 47 0.55 -18.51 -12.04
C HIS A 47 1.06 -19.24 -13.29
N GLY A 48 1.81 -18.59 -14.14
CA GLY A 48 2.40 -19.18 -15.35
C GLY A 48 3.66 -20.01 -15.12
N ALA A 49 4.15 -20.11 -13.89
CA ALA A 49 5.37 -20.85 -13.56
C ALA A 49 5.28 -22.36 -13.85
N LYS A 50 4.07 -22.90 -14.02
CA LYS A 50 3.82 -24.29 -14.39
C LYS A 50 3.29 -24.33 -15.81
N ASN A 51 4.18 -24.26 -16.77
CA ASN A 51 3.81 -24.49 -18.18
C ASN A 51 3.42 -25.95 -18.38
N ASP A 52 2.21 -26.17 -18.81
CA ASP A 52 1.61 -27.49 -18.91
C ASP A 52 0.82 -27.60 -20.22
N ALA A 53 1.34 -28.41 -21.12
CA ALA A 53 0.75 -28.66 -22.43
C ALA A 53 -0.66 -29.28 -22.34
N SER A 54 -0.99 -29.98 -21.26
CA SER A 54 -2.31 -30.57 -21.05
C SER A 54 -3.39 -29.54 -20.72
N GLY A 55 -3.01 -28.31 -20.37
CA GLY A 55 -3.94 -27.28 -19.89
C GLY A 55 -4.43 -27.51 -18.48
N SER A 56 -3.80 -28.39 -17.70
CA SER A 56 -4.21 -28.69 -16.32
C SER A 56 -4.11 -27.46 -15.42
N MET A 57 -3.17 -26.56 -15.70
CA MET A 57 -3.06 -25.28 -15.03
C MET A 57 -4.32 -24.42 -15.19
N CYS A 58 -4.90 -24.36 -16.38
CA CYS A 58 -6.13 -23.62 -16.64
C CYS A 58 -7.31 -24.26 -15.91
N GLN A 59 -7.39 -25.59 -15.96
CA GLN A 59 -8.45 -26.37 -15.32
C GLN A 59 -8.38 -26.33 -13.80
N ALA A 60 -7.21 -26.08 -13.20
CA ALA A 60 -7.09 -25.89 -11.76
C ALA A 60 -7.97 -24.73 -11.25
N CYS A 61 -8.21 -23.73 -12.09
CA CYS A 61 -9.10 -22.61 -11.76
C CYS A 61 -10.47 -22.75 -12.43
N HIS A 62 -10.51 -23.19 -13.68
CA HIS A 62 -11.74 -23.23 -14.49
C HIS A 62 -12.53 -24.54 -14.36
N GLY A 63 -11.95 -25.55 -13.72
CA GLY A 63 -12.54 -26.88 -13.61
C GLY A 63 -12.38 -27.70 -14.89
N ASP A 64 -13.04 -28.84 -14.96
CA ASP A 64 -12.97 -29.75 -16.12
C ASP A 64 -13.53 -29.08 -17.38
N ALA A 65 -12.68 -28.91 -18.36
CA ALA A 65 -13.01 -28.30 -19.63
C ALA A 65 -13.26 -29.32 -20.76
N SER A 66 -13.33 -30.61 -20.48
CA SER A 66 -13.45 -31.68 -21.46
C SER A 66 -14.64 -31.49 -22.42
N GLU A 67 -15.79 -31.11 -21.89
CA GLU A 67 -16.97 -30.81 -22.69
C GLU A 67 -16.85 -29.50 -23.48
N HIS A 68 -16.18 -28.51 -22.93
CA HIS A 68 -15.89 -27.24 -23.61
C HIS A 68 -14.95 -27.44 -24.79
N ILE A 69 -13.95 -28.29 -24.64
CA ILE A 69 -12.99 -28.62 -25.74
C ILE A 69 -13.72 -29.30 -26.90
N LYS A 70 -14.69 -30.17 -26.60
CA LYS A 70 -15.52 -30.85 -27.67
C LYS A 70 -16.52 -29.88 -28.27
N ASP A 71 -17.11 -29.01 -27.47
CA ASP A 71 -18.13 -28.07 -27.89
C ASP A 71 -17.89 -26.72 -27.22
N PRO A 72 -17.28 -25.75 -27.94
CA PRO A 72 -16.94 -24.43 -27.37
C PRO A 72 -18.12 -23.60 -26.93
N THR A 73 -19.34 -23.98 -27.22
CA THR A 73 -20.54 -23.29 -26.70
C THR A 73 -20.85 -23.65 -25.24
N LYS A 74 -20.38 -24.81 -24.79
CA LYS A 74 -20.45 -25.23 -23.40
C LYS A 74 -19.34 -24.53 -22.59
N LYS A 75 -19.72 -23.89 -21.51
CA LYS A 75 -18.75 -23.16 -20.66
C LYS A 75 -18.15 -24.08 -19.61
N PRO A 76 -16.87 -23.92 -19.24
CA PRO A 76 -16.30 -24.59 -18.08
C PRO A 76 -17.07 -24.25 -16.81
N PRO A 77 -17.08 -25.13 -15.78
CA PRO A 77 -17.94 -24.96 -14.61
C PRO A 77 -17.60 -23.74 -13.75
N ASN A 78 -16.32 -23.40 -13.64
CA ASN A 78 -15.85 -22.31 -12.77
C ASN A 78 -15.59 -21.03 -13.58
N LEU A 79 -16.63 -20.32 -13.96
CA LEU A 79 -16.50 -18.98 -14.51
C LEU A 79 -16.68 -17.94 -13.42
N ILE A 80 -15.58 -17.29 -13.01
CA ILE A 80 -15.55 -16.28 -11.96
C ILE A 80 -16.54 -15.13 -12.20
N LYS A 81 -16.98 -14.89 -13.42
CA LYS A 81 -17.98 -13.85 -13.73
C LYS A 81 -19.37 -14.15 -13.17
N HIS A 82 -19.77 -15.40 -13.03
CA HIS A 82 -21.16 -15.79 -12.82
C HIS A 82 -21.44 -16.46 -11.48
N GLY A 83 -20.43 -16.80 -10.68
CA GLY A 83 -20.60 -17.45 -9.39
C GLY A 83 -20.91 -16.48 -8.25
N THR A 84 -21.33 -17.03 -7.12
CA THR A 84 -21.47 -16.35 -5.84
C THR A 84 -20.10 -15.91 -5.29
N PHE A 85 -20.09 -15.09 -4.24
CA PHE A 85 -18.86 -14.74 -3.52
C PHE A 85 -18.09 -15.96 -3.06
N VAL A 86 -18.81 -16.94 -2.48
CA VAL A 86 -18.20 -18.18 -1.95
C VAL A 86 -17.55 -18.98 -3.06
N GLU A 87 -18.25 -19.23 -4.16
CA GLU A 87 -17.72 -19.98 -5.30
C GLU A 87 -16.50 -19.31 -5.91
N LYS A 88 -16.57 -18.00 -6.15
CA LYS A 88 -15.45 -17.21 -6.71
C LYS A 88 -14.21 -17.22 -5.82
N THR A 89 -14.41 -17.13 -4.52
CA THR A 89 -13.32 -17.12 -3.54
C THR A 89 -12.72 -18.51 -3.37
N ALA A 90 -13.56 -19.54 -3.34
CA ALA A 90 -13.15 -20.94 -3.16
C ALA A 90 -12.13 -21.38 -4.23
N VAL A 91 -12.30 -20.95 -5.48
CA VAL A 91 -11.35 -21.25 -6.56
C VAL A 91 -9.92 -20.82 -6.19
N CYS A 92 -9.75 -19.65 -5.65
CA CYS A 92 -8.44 -19.14 -5.23
C CYS A 92 -7.95 -19.81 -3.96
N MET A 93 -8.86 -20.02 -3.00
CA MET A 93 -8.55 -20.58 -1.69
C MET A 93 -8.14 -22.06 -1.75
N THR A 94 -8.44 -22.78 -2.81
CA THR A 94 -7.94 -24.15 -3.04
C THR A 94 -6.42 -24.25 -2.88
N CYS A 95 -5.69 -23.21 -3.31
CA CYS A 95 -4.24 -23.15 -3.19
C CYS A 95 -3.76 -22.12 -2.16
N HIS A 96 -4.51 -21.04 -1.95
CA HIS A 96 -4.07 -19.89 -1.14
C HIS A 96 -4.55 -19.92 0.31
N ALA A 97 -5.39 -20.89 0.73
CA ALA A 97 -5.90 -20.98 2.10
C ALA A 97 -4.81 -21.03 3.18
N GLY A 98 -3.66 -21.64 2.89
CA GLY A 98 -2.53 -21.72 3.81
C GLY A 98 -1.63 -20.47 3.84
N SER A 99 -1.94 -19.44 3.07
CA SER A 99 -1.13 -18.23 3.03
C SER A 99 -1.33 -17.37 4.28
N ARG A 100 -0.25 -17.09 5.01
CA ARG A 100 -0.29 -16.18 6.16
C ARG A 100 -0.80 -14.77 5.81
N HIS A 101 -0.68 -14.35 4.56
CA HIS A 101 -1.20 -13.06 4.09
C HIS A 101 -2.72 -13.01 4.05
N LEU A 102 -3.37 -14.19 4.00
CA LEU A 102 -4.82 -14.35 3.98
C LEU A 102 -5.39 -14.83 5.32
N ALA A 103 -4.55 -14.93 6.37
CA ALA A 103 -4.97 -15.48 7.68
C ALA A 103 -6.21 -14.80 8.28
N PHE A 104 -6.44 -13.56 7.96
CA PHE A 104 -7.59 -12.78 8.44
C PHE A 104 -8.60 -12.44 7.34
N TRP A 105 -8.53 -13.12 6.19
CA TRP A 105 -9.40 -12.80 5.05
C TRP A 105 -10.89 -12.86 5.42
N GLU A 106 -11.33 -13.95 6.00
CA GLU A 106 -12.76 -14.15 6.37
C GLU A 106 -13.24 -13.14 7.42
N ALA A 107 -12.36 -12.72 8.33
CA ALA A 107 -12.66 -11.68 9.31
C ALA A 107 -12.56 -10.26 8.74
N GLY A 108 -11.99 -10.10 7.56
CA GLY A 108 -11.74 -8.81 6.92
C GLY A 108 -13.02 -8.15 6.39
N GLN A 109 -13.01 -6.82 6.33
CA GLN A 109 -14.16 -6.05 5.85
C GLN A 109 -14.47 -6.32 4.38
N HIS A 110 -13.45 -6.57 3.56
CA HIS A 110 -13.67 -6.88 2.14
C HIS A 110 -14.42 -8.18 1.95
N ALA A 111 -14.03 -9.26 2.63
CA ALA A 111 -14.73 -10.52 2.56
C ALA A 111 -16.18 -10.42 3.09
N ARG A 112 -16.38 -9.69 4.20
CA ARG A 112 -17.73 -9.45 4.77
C ARG A 112 -18.64 -8.65 3.85
N ASN A 113 -18.07 -7.85 2.94
CA ASN A 113 -18.81 -7.11 1.92
C ASN A 113 -18.73 -7.78 0.54
N GLU A 114 -18.47 -9.08 0.51
CA GLU A 114 -18.47 -9.92 -0.69
C GLU A 114 -17.51 -9.45 -1.81
N VAL A 115 -16.46 -8.73 -1.44
CA VAL A 115 -15.38 -8.36 -2.38
C VAL A 115 -14.52 -9.58 -2.64
N THR A 116 -14.51 -10.05 -3.87
CA THR A 116 -13.75 -11.25 -4.27
C THR A 116 -12.30 -10.91 -4.62
N CYS A 117 -11.44 -11.93 -4.65
CA CYS A 117 -10.06 -11.80 -5.08
C CYS A 117 -9.95 -11.16 -6.47
N ALA A 118 -10.84 -11.52 -7.38
CA ALA A 118 -10.87 -11.04 -8.76
C ALA A 118 -11.28 -9.55 -8.90
N ASN A 119 -11.84 -8.93 -7.86
CA ASN A 119 -12.11 -7.50 -7.88
C ASN A 119 -10.80 -6.68 -7.89
N CYS A 120 -9.75 -7.21 -7.26
CA CYS A 120 -8.46 -6.56 -7.15
C CYS A 120 -7.38 -7.22 -8.02
N HIS A 121 -7.41 -8.55 -8.15
CA HIS A 121 -6.40 -9.32 -8.88
C HIS A 121 -6.88 -9.70 -10.28
N ALA A 122 -6.01 -9.56 -11.27
CA ALA A 122 -6.25 -9.95 -12.65
C ALA A 122 -5.31 -11.08 -13.06
N ILE A 123 -5.82 -12.32 -13.04
CA ILE A 123 -5.02 -13.52 -13.31
C ILE A 123 -4.61 -13.59 -14.79
N HIS A 124 -5.46 -13.12 -15.69
CA HIS A 124 -5.18 -13.08 -17.13
C HIS A 124 -4.49 -11.78 -17.59
N GLY A 125 -3.98 -10.97 -16.67
CA GLY A 125 -3.38 -9.68 -17.01
C GLY A 125 -4.40 -8.64 -17.50
N ARG A 126 -3.89 -7.49 -17.90
CA ARG A 126 -4.71 -6.41 -18.47
C ARG A 126 -4.93 -6.68 -19.96
N SER A 127 -6.17 -6.67 -20.38
CA SER A 127 -6.56 -7.06 -21.75
C SER A 127 -6.13 -6.09 -22.86
N LYS A 128 -5.42 -5.00 -22.58
CA LYS A 128 -5.14 -3.98 -23.59
C LYS A 128 -3.68 -3.55 -23.76
N GLU A 129 -2.76 -3.97 -22.91
CA GLU A 129 -1.33 -3.73 -23.14
C GLU A 129 -0.49 -4.85 -22.51
N PRO A 130 0.42 -5.48 -23.26
CA PRO A 130 1.46 -6.30 -22.70
C PRO A 130 2.49 -5.38 -22.01
N ARG A 131 2.15 -4.82 -20.88
CA ARG A 131 3.17 -4.21 -20.04
C ARG A 131 3.92 -5.35 -19.40
N ILE A 132 5.16 -5.48 -19.83
CA ILE A 132 6.21 -6.20 -19.13
C ILE A 132 6.41 -5.50 -17.78
N ALA A 133 5.52 -5.74 -16.85
CA ALA A 133 5.75 -5.38 -15.46
C ALA A 133 6.37 -6.61 -14.80
N PRO A 134 7.58 -6.50 -14.24
CA PRO A 134 8.22 -7.64 -13.62
C PRO A 134 7.36 -8.14 -12.46
N TYR A 135 6.90 -9.36 -12.55
CA TYR A 135 6.63 -10.37 -11.54
C TYR A 135 5.84 -10.04 -10.26
N THR A 136 5.42 -8.82 -9.97
CA THR A 136 5.01 -8.49 -8.60
C THR A 136 3.61 -7.97 -8.40
N THR A 137 2.87 -7.59 -9.43
CA THR A 137 1.53 -7.06 -9.20
C THR A 137 0.53 -7.61 -10.20
N THR A 138 -0.22 -8.60 -9.77
CA THR A 138 -1.43 -9.06 -10.42
C THR A 138 -2.61 -8.09 -10.21
N PHE A 139 -2.34 -6.83 -9.88
CA PHE A 139 -3.39 -5.83 -9.71
C PHE A 139 -3.97 -5.41 -11.06
N ARG A 140 -5.27 -5.16 -11.07
CA ARG A 140 -5.97 -4.68 -12.27
C ARG A 140 -5.49 -3.31 -12.72
N GLU A 141 -5.10 -2.47 -11.76
CA GLU A 141 -4.66 -1.09 -11.96
C GLU A 141 -3.55 -0.74 -10.97
N ASN A 142 -3.03 0.48 -11.01
CA ASN A 142 -2.22 0.99 -9.92
C ASN A 142 -3.01 0.90 -8.63
N GLU A 143 -2.35 0.60 -7.53
CA GLU A 143 -3.02 0.31 -6.28
C GLU A 143 -3.95 1.44 -5.82
N SER A 144 -3.50 2.68 -5.89
CA SER A 144 -4.30 3.84 -5.52
C SER A 144 -5.54 4.02 -6.40
N ASP A 145 -5.40 3.80 -7.71
CA ASP A 145 -6.53 3.89 -8.65
C ASP A 145 -7.51 2.75 -8.41
N MET A 146 -7.01 1.53 -8.23
CA MET A 146 -7.83 0.37 -7.95
C MET A 146 -8.64 0.54 -6.66
N CYS A 147 -7.99 0.91 -5.56
CA CYS A 147 -8.68 1.15 -4.29
C CYS A 147 -9.69 2.31 -4.43
N GLY A 148 -9.30 3.37 -5.13
CA GLY A 148 -10.08 4.57 -5.36
C GLY A 148 -11.36 4.36 -6.17
N THR A 149 -11.52 3.25 -6.91
CA THR A 149 -12.76 2.93 -7.63
C THR A 149 -13.94 2.77 -6.67
N CYS A 150 -13.70 2.19 -5.49
CA CYS A 150 -14.70 2.00 -4.44
C CYS A 150 -14.55 3.01 -3.31
N HIS A 151 -13.31 3.37 -2.92
CA HIS A 151 -13.01 4.31 -1.84
C HIS A 151 -12.90 5.76 -2.35
N GLN A 152 -13.94 6.24 -3.03
CA GLN A 152 -13.97 7.57 -3.67
C GLN A 152 -13.71 8.74 -2.70
N PRO A 153 -14.29 8.78 -1.47
CA PRO A 153 -13.99 9.86 -0.52
C PRO A 153 -12.52 9.91 -0.12
N ILE A 154 -11.89 8.75 0.02
CA ILE A 154 -10.47 8.64 0.34
C ILE A 154 -9.62 9.12 -0.84
N ARG A 155 -9.96 8.68 -2.06
CA ARG A 155 -9.32 9.18 -3.29
C ARG A 155 -9.39 10.71 -3.38
N ALA A 156 -10.56 11.30 -3.13
CA ALA A 156 -10.70 12.75 -3.11
C ALA A 156 -9.83 13.41 -2.02
N ALA A 157 -9.69 12.76 -0.86
CA ALA A 157 -8.82 13.27 0.20
C ALA A 157 -7.34 13.27 -0.21
N THR A 158 -6.87 12.22 -0.89
CA THR A 158 -5.46 12.14 -1.34
C THR A 158 -5.08 13.16 -2.41
N LEU A 159 -6.05 13.87 -2.98
CA LEU A 159 -5.83 14.96 -3.94
C LEU A 159 -5.77 16.35 -3.29
N LYS A 160 -5.99 16.45 -1.97
CA LYS A 160 -5.91 17.72 -1.25
C LYS A 160 -4.47 18.23 -1.17
N PRO A 161 -4.25 19.55 -0.95
CA PRO A 161 -2.92 20.16 -0.96
C PRO A 161 -1.93 19.55 0.05
N SER A 162 -2.43 19.06 1.17
CA SER A 162 -1.62 18.37 2.17
C SER A 162 -2.05 16.91 2.23
N HIS A 163 -1.21 15.99 1.75
CA HIS A 163 -1.47 14.56 1.70
C HIS A 163 -0.17 13.76 1.79
N HIS A 164 -0.26 12.49 2.15
CA HIS A 164 0.86 11.58 1.91
C HIS A 164 1.06 11.40 0.40
N PRO A 165 2.29 11.18 -0.08
CA PRO A 165 2.60 11.12 -1.50
C PRO A 165 2.12 9.80 -2.15
N ILE A 166 0.79 9.57 -2.07
CA ILE A 166 0.11 8.41 -2.62
C ILE A 166 -0.06 8.59 -4.13
N VAL A 167 -0.46 9.78 -4.56
CA VAL A 167 -0.64 10.11 -5.99
C VAL A 167 0.70 10.07 -6.72
N GLU A 168 1.77 10.45 -6.02
CA GLU A 168 3.15 10.42 -6.52
C GLU A 168 3.76 9.00 -6.47
N GLY A 169 3.02 8.00 -6.01
CA GLY A 169 3.43 6.60 -5.99
C GLY A 169 4.52 6.26 -4.98
N LYS A 170 4.81 7.14 -4.02
CA LYS A 170 5.83 6.93 -2.97
C LYS A 170 5.27 6.20 -1.75
N VAL A 171 3.98 6.34 -1.49
CA VAL A 171 3.25 5.65 -0.43
C VAL A 171 2.06 4.94 -1.05
N LYS A 172 1.78 3.73 -0.60
CA LYS A 172 0.67 2.90 -1.06
C LYS A 172 -0.38 2.74 0.03
N CYS A 173 -1.62 2.46 -0.37
CA CYS A 173 -2.67 2.14 0.58
C CYS A 173 -2.29 0.93 1.45
N SER A 174 -1.63 -0.06 0.84
CA SER A 174 -1.17 -1.27 1.52
C SER A 174 0.03 -1.06 2.45
N ASP A 175 0.68 0.09 2.46
CA ASP A 175 1.72 0.39 3.45
C ASP A 175 1.11 0.59 4.85
N CYS A 176 -0.14 1.05 4.91
CA CYS A 176 -0.88 1.26 6.14
C CYS A 176 -1.97 0.21 6.38
N HIS A 177 -2.65 -0.23 5.33
CA HIS A 177 -3.79 -1.14 5.40
C HIS A 177 -3.46 -2.53 4.88
N ASN A 178 -4.02 -3.58 5.49
CA ASN A 178 -3.99 -4.92 4.94
C ASN A 178 -5.33 -5.24 4.26
N PRO A 179 -5.44 -5.14 2.93
CA PRO A 179 -6.70 -5.38 2.22
C PRO A 179 -7.20 -6.82 2.34
N HIS A 180 -6.33 -7.76 2.72
CA HIS A 180 -6.69 -9.16 2.95
C HIS A 180 -7.26 -9.42 4.36
N GLY A 181 -7.40 -8.38 5.18
CA GLY A 181 -7.95 -8.48 6.52
C GLY A 181 -6.92 -8.26 7.62
N ALA A 182 -7.39 -7.67 8.70
CA ALA A 182 -6.68 -7.52 9.96
C ALA A 182 -7.70 -7.44 11.09
N LEU A 183 -7.27 -7.70 12.32
CA LEU A 183 -8.13 -7.59 13.50
C LEU A 183 -8.30 -6.15 13.97
N THR A 184 -7.55 -5.23 13.41
CA THR A 184 -7.55 -3.82 13.76
C THR A 184 -8.65 -3.05 13.04
N ARG A 185 -9.06 -1.93 13.64
CA ARG A 185 -9.99 -1.00 13.00
C ARG A 185 -9.40 -0.52 11.67
N ALA A 186 -10.25 -0.44 10.63
CA ALA A 186 -9.86 -0.06 9.28
C ALA A 186 -8.75 -0.95 8.67
N MET A 187 -8.59 -2.17 9.18
CA MET A 187 -7.59 -3.14 8.71
C MET A 187 -6.16 -2.57 8.69
N LEU A 188 -5.78 -1.81 9.70
CA LEU A 188 -4.40 -1.33 9.85
C LEU A 188 -3.43 -2.50 10.06
N ARG A 189 -2.22 -2.36 9.54
CA ARG A 189 -1.16 -3.38 9.65
C ARG A 189 -0.58 -3.49 11.06
N HIS A 190 -0.63 -2.40 11.82
CA HIS A 190 -0.19 -2.33 13.21
C HIS A 190 -1.39 -2.27 14.16
N GLU A 191 -1.21 -2.66 15.40
CA GLU A 191 -2.28 -2.77 16.39
C GLU A 191 -2.95 -1.45 16.72
N THR A 192 -2.18 -0.37 16.72
CA THR A 192 -2.69 0.97 17.01
C THR A 192 -2.35 1.95 15.89
N VAL A 193 -3.11 3.04 15.81
CA VAL A 193 -2.84 4.14 14.89
C VAL A 193 -1.44 4.69 15.10
N ASN A 194 -1.03 4.90 16.35
CA ASN A 194 0.27 5.46 16.68
C ASN A 194 1.41 4.54 16.22
N GLN A 195 1.28 3.23 16.45
CA GLN A 195 2.26 2.26 15.95
C GLN A 195 2.35 2.27 14.43
N GLN A 196 1.20 2.41 13.74
CA GLN A 196 1.19 2.54 12.28
C GLN A 196 1.95 3.80 11.83
N CYS A 197 1.74 4.93 12.47
CA CYS A 197 2.45 6.17 12.14
C CYS A 197 3.95 6.06 12.46
N TYR A 198 4.31 5.52 13.61
CA TYR A 198 5.70 5.36 14.05
C TYR A 198 6.53 4.41 13.21
N SER A 199 5.92 3.56 12.39
CA SER A 199 6.65 2.72 11.46
C SER A 199 7.48 3.52 10.44
N CYS A 200 7.06 4.75 10.15
CA CYS A 200 7.78 5.69 9.29
C CYS A 200 8.20 6.96 10.03
N HIS A 201 7.39 7.44 10.99
CA HIS A 201 7.61 8.65 11.77
C HIS A 201 8.19 8.35 13.17
N SER A 202 9.25 7.56 13.21
CA SER A 202 9.89 7.12 14.46
C SER A 202 10.37 8.27 15.34
N GLU A 203 10.71 9.41 14.75
CA GLU A 203 11.14 10.62 15.44
C GLU A 203 10.03 11.28 16.30
N LYS A 204 8.76 10.88 16.09
CA LYS A 204 7.63 11.36 16.88
C LYS A 204 7.27 10.45 18.05
N ARG A 205 7.93 9.30 18.16
CA ARG A 205 7.62 8.29 19.17
C ARG A 205 8.09 8.66 20.59
N GLY A 206 9.13 9.47 20.69
CA GLY A 206 9.78 9.71 21.95
C GLY A 206 10.82 8.64 22.31
N PRO A 207 11.16 8.41 23.57
CA PRO A 207 10.49 8.93 24.77
C PRO A 207 10.73 10.43 24.99
N TYR A 208 9.73 11.12 25.54
CA TYR A 208 9.83 12.52 25.93
C TYR A 208 9.69 12.67 27.44
N VAL A 209 10.49 13.58 28.02
CA VAL A 209 10.36 13.95 29.44
C VAL A 209 9.02 14.65 29.69
N PHE A 210 8.62 15.48 28.73
CA PHE A 210 7.33 16.17 28.75
C PHE A 210 6.56 15.73 27.50
N SER A 211 5.68 14.76 27.66
CA SER A 211 4.80 14.30 26.60
C SER A 211 3.56 15.19 26.46
N HIS A 212 2.93 15.16 25.31
CA HIS A 212 1.64 15.76 25.05
C HIS A 212 0.60 14.64 25.00
N PRO A 213 -0.28 14.49 25.98
CA PRO A 213 -1.16 13.33 26.11
C PRO A 213 -1.95 12.95 24.82
N PRO A 214 -2.54 13.90 24.07
CA PRO A 214 -3.21 13.54 22.82
C PRO A 214 -2.30 12.87 21.78
N VAL A 215 -1.01 13.21 21.76
CA VAL A 215 -0.03 12.60 20.86
C VAL A 215 0.23 11.15 21.24
N ASP A 216 0.34 10.87 22.55
CA ASP A 216 0.52 9.51 23.04
C ASP A 216 -0.71 8.63 22.81
N GLN A 217 -1.90 9.24 22.78
CA GLN A 217 -3.16 8.53 22.61
C GLN A 217 -3.49 8.22 21.14
N ASN A 218 -3.52 9.24 20.29
CA ASN A 218 -3.95 9.06 18.91
C ASN A 218 -3.52 10.21 17.98
N CYS A 219 -2.68 9.92 17.01
CA CYS A 219 -2.25 10.89 16.00
C CYS A 219 -3.44 11.50 15.21
N LEU A 220 -4.53 10.74 15.03
CA LEU A 220 -5.72 11.22 14.32
C LEU A 220 -6.52 12.27 15.06
N SER A 221 -6.22 12.54 16.34
CA SER A 221 -6.83 13.67 17.06
C SER A 221 -6.51 14.99 16.38
N CYS A 222 -5.35 15.11 15.74
CA CYS A 222 -4.92 16.32 15.05
C CYS A 222 -4.71 16.14 13.55
N HIS A 223 -4.45 14.93 13.06
CA HIS A 223 -4.06 14.67 11.69
C HIS A 223 -5.04 13.78 10.93
N ASN A 224 -5.25 14.09 9.64
CA ASN A 224 -5.93 13.21 8.69
C ASN A 224 -4.91 12.62 7.71
N PRO A 225 -4.57 11.32 7.82
CA PRO A 225 -3.51 10.71 7.01
C PRO A 225 -3.83 10.62 5.53
N HIS A 226 -5.10 10.68 5.14
CA HIS A 226 -5.50 10.59 3.73
C HIS A 226 -5.39 11.93 3.01
N GLY A 227 -5.45 13.05 3.75
CA GLY A 227 -5.29 14.38 3.17
C GLY A 227 -6.15 15.44 3.81
N SER A 228 -5.65 16.65 3.81
CA SER A 228 -6.25 17.83 4.41
C SER A 228 -6.07 19.07 3.53
N SER A 229 -6.96 20.04 3.68
CA SER A 229 -6.78 21.38 3.12
C SER A 229 -5.83 22.25 3.94
N HIS A 230 -5.39 21.74 5.10
CA HIS A 230 -4.48 22.43 6.01
C HIS A 230 -3.10 21.80 5.96
N THR A 231 -2.06 22.59 6.15
CA THR A 231 -0.68 22.12 6.21
C THR A 231 -0.48 21.04 7.27
N PHE A 232 0.51 20.16 7.05
CA PHE A 232 0.85 19.05 7.95
C PHE A 232 -0.29 18.05 8.21
N LEU A 233 -1.21 17.89 7.25
CA LEU A 233 -2.35 16.98 7.38
C LEU A 233 -3.27 17.30 8.57
N LEU A 234 -3.28 18.53 9.06
CA LEU A 234 -4.10 18.89 10.22
C LEU A 234 -5.59 18.80 9.88
N ASN A 235 -6.39 18.33 10.83
CA ASN A 235 -7.85 18.27 10.73
C ASN A 235 -8.44 19.68 10.58
N GLU A 236 -7.86 20.63 11.32
CA GLU A 236 -8.24 22.03 11.32
C GLU A 236 -7.01 22.94 11.23
N LYS A 237 -7.22 24.18 10.85
CA LYS A 237 -6.18 25.18 10.80
C LYS A 237 -5.76 25.57 12.23
N VAL A 238 -4.46 25.73 12.46
CA VAL A 238 -3.98 26.37 13.68
C VAL A 238 -4.45 27.83 13.70
N PRO A 239 -5.02 28.34 14.83
CA PRO A 239 -5.02 27.77 16.16
C PRO A 239 -6.22 26.85 16.51
N ASN A 240 -7.21 26.71 15.65
CA ASN A 240 -8.47 26.02 15.96
C ASN A 240 -8.23 24.61 16.48
N VAL A 241 -7.41 23.81 15.80
CA VAL A 241 -7.06 22.45 16.21
C VAL A 241 -6.50 22.36 17.65
N CYS A 242 -5.93 23.43 18.16
CA CYS A 242 -5.48 23.51 19.54
C CYS A 242 -6.63 23.90 20.49
N GLN A 243 -7.51 24.77 20.00
CA GLN A 243 -8.63 25.32 20.76
C GLN A 243 -9.76 24.30 21.00
N ASP A 244 -9.79 23.20 20.25
CA ASP A 244 -10.70 22.08 20.53
C ASP A 244 -10.53 21.50 21.94
N CYS A 245 -9.33 21.65 22.53
CA CYS A 245 -9.02 21.12 23.84
C CYS A 245 -8.50 22.18 24.81
N HIS A 246 -7.89 23.26 24.30
CA HIS A 246 -7.25 24.30 25.14
C HIS A 246 -8.08 25.58 25.22
N ASP A 247 -8.44 25.94 26.45
CA ASP A 247 -8.99 27.27 26.75
C ASP A 247 -7.88 28.32 26.64
N TRP A 248 -8.08 29.28 25.76
CA TRP A 248 -7.15 30.39 25.49
C TRP A 248 -7.40 31.64 26.33
N SER A 249 -8.43 31.65 27.17
CA SER A 249 -8.87 32.85 27.92
C SER A 249 -7.82 33.40 28.88
N ARG A 250 -6.87 32.58 29.29
CA ARG A 250 -5.80 32.96 30.24
C ARG A 250 -4.44 33.13 29.59
N HIS A 251 -4.35 33.07 28.28
CA HIS A 251 -3.08 33.08 27.58
C HIS A 251 -2.90 34.36 26.77
N PRO A 252 -1.64 34.90 26.66
CA PRO A 252 -1.35 36.07 25.84
C PRO A 252 -1.73 35.96 24.35
N GLY A 253 -2.38 34.91 23.91
CA GLY A 253 -2.88 34.69 22.54
C GLY A 253 -4.30 35.14 22.29
N SER A 254 -5.06 35.65 23.30
CA SER A 254 -6.35 36.24 23.04
C SER A 254 -6.19 37.46 22.13
N PHE A 255 -7.14 37.67 21.24
CA PHE A 255 -7.16 38.83 20.35
C PHE A 255 -6.96 40.10 21.18
N TYR A 256 -5.78 40.63 21.10
CA TYR A 256 -5.54 41.98 21.60
C TYR A 256 -6.15 42.90 20.55
N GLY A 257 -7.35 43.38 20.84
CA GLY A 257 -7.82 44.59 20.17
C GLY A 257 -6.77 45.67 20.39
N GLY A 258 -6.52 46.54 19.43
CA GLY A 258 -5.51 47.59 19.53
C GLY A 258 -5.65 48.55 20.74
N GLN A 259 -6.65 48.31 21.58
CA GLN A 259 -6.91 49.01 22.83
C GLN A 259 -6.52 48.24 24.11
N HIS A 260 -6.11 46.97 23.98
CA HIS A 260 -5.63 46.20 25.15
C HIS A 260 -4.12 46.32 25.25
N ALA A 261 -3.67 47.39 25.86
CA ALA A 261 -2.29 47.56 26.22
C ALA A 261 -1.89 46.50 27.26
N TRP A 262 -0.80 45.80 27.03
CA TRP A 262 -0.14 45.01 28.07
C TRP A 262 0.26 45.96 29.20
N LEU A 263 -0.21 45.64 30.37
CA LEU A 263 0.35 46.30 31.56
C LEU A 263 1.70 45.62 31.82
N THR A 264 2.76 46.40 31.86
CA THR A 264 4.03 45.96 32.42
C THR A 264 3.82 45.63 33.93
N PRO A 265 4.69 44.89 34.59
CA PRO A 265 4.59 44.65 36.03
C PRO A 265 4.49 45.95 36.86
N SER A 266 4.90 47.05 36.30
CA SER A 266 4.77 48.41 36.89
C SER A 266 3.43 49.09 36.60
N GLY A 267 2.49 48.45 35.94
CA GLY A 267 1.17 48.98 35.58
C GLY A 267 1.19 49.99 34.42
N THR A 268 2.32 50.23 33.79
CA THR A 268 2.41 51.14 32.66
C THR A 268 1.94 50.46 31.38
N PRO A 269 1.06 51.09 30.58
CA PRO A 269 0.66 50.56 29.29
C PRO A 269 1.89 50.39 28.37
N ASN A 270 2.16 49.20 27.94
CA ASN A 270 3.16 48.99 26.91
C ASN A 270 2.53 49.35 25.55
N SER A 271 2.87 50.51 25.02
CA SER A 271 2.35 51.05 23.74
C SER A 271 2.80 50.26 22.50
N GLY A 272 3.59 49.25 22.70
CA GLY A 272 4.06 48.37 21.62
C GLY A 272 3.41 46.99 21.69
N VAL A 273 2.13 46.90 21.29
CA VAL A 273 1.59 45.57 20.93
C VAL A 273 2.43 45.07 19.75
N SER A 274 3.30 44.12 20.02
CA SER A 274 4.07 43.49 18.94
C SER A 274 3.09 42.91 17.93
N THR A 275 2.98 43.54 16.78
CA THR A 275 2.21 43.03 15.62
C THR A 275 2.60 41.59 15.27
N ARG A 276 3.75 41.15 15.79
CA ARG A 276 4.21 39.78 15.71
C ARG A 276 3.36 38.76 16.53
N MET A 277 2.54 39.20 17.47
CA MET A 277 1.68 38.30 18.25
C MET A 277 0.26 38.16 17.67
N ILE A 278 -0.21 39.14 16.92
CA ILE A 278 -1.59 39.19 16.41
C ILE A 278 -1.83 38.17 15.26
N ALA A 279 -0.79 37.82 14.50
CA ALA A 279 -0.93 36.94 13.35
C ALA A 279 -0.25 35.57 13.53
N ARG A 280 0.08 35.18 14.75
CA ARG A 280 0.89 33.99 15.00
C ARG A 280 0.13 32.88 15.69
N SER A 281 0.33 31.68 15.18
CA SER A 281 -0.22 30.45 15.74
C SER A 281 0.50 30.02 17.02
N CYS A 282 -0.18 29.21 17.81
CA CYS A 282 0.34 28.63 19.06
C CYS A 282 1.73 27.99 18.87
N VAL A 283 1.93 27.35 17.72
CA VAL A 283 3.17 26.62 17.37
C VAL A 283 4.41 27.51 17.17
N ASN A 284 4.25 28.84 17.12
CA ASN A 284 5.41 29.73 17.07
C ASN A 284 6.17 29.78 18.40
N CYS A 285 5.48 29.50 19.51
CA CYS A 285 6.08 29.37 20.84
C CYS A 285 6.05 27.90 21.29
N HIS A 286 4.93 27.22 21.12
CA HIS A 286 4.74 25.81 21.46
C HIS A 286 5.08 24.90 20.28
N ASN A 287 6.34 24.92 19.85
CA ASN A 287 6.78 24.21 18.64
C ASN A 287 7.15 22.74 18.86
N ALA A 288 7.16 22.30 20.12
CA ALA A 288 7.45 20.91 20.49
C ALA A 288 6.17 20.13 20.86
N VAL A 289 5.08 20.36 20.09
CA VAL A 289 3.74 19.80 20.38
C VAL A 289 3.69 18.28 20.45
N HIS A 290 4.64 17.57 19.81
CA HIS A 290 4.72 16.11 19.88
C HIS A 290 5.43 15.60 21.14
N GLY A 291 6.02 16.49 21.93
CA GLY A 291 6.78 16.18 23.14
C GLY A 291 8.10 16.92 23.18
N SER A 292 8.62 17.14 24.37
CA SER A 292 9.85 17.89 24.60
C SER A 292 10.77 17.21 25.61
N ASN A 293 12.06 17.25 25.30
CA ASN A 293 13.14 16.90 26.22
C ASN A 293 13.91 18.14 26.70
N ALA A 294 13.37 19.34 26.43
CA ALA A 294 14.00 20.56 26.89
C ALA A 294 13.94 20.66 28.46
N PRO A 295 14.98 21.16 29.08
CA PRO A 295 15.02 21.24 30.55
C PRO A 295 14.03 22.25 31.11
N ALA A 296 13.58 21.98 32.34
CA ALA A 296 12.78 22.88 33.18
C ALA A 296 11.43 23.31 32.53
N SER A 297 11.04 24.55 32.78
CA SER A 297 9.74 25.10 32.37
C SER A 297 9.50 25.13 30.88
N ARG A 298 10.55 25.25 30.06
CA ARG A 298 10.42 25.24 28.59
C ARG A 298 9.86 23.91 28.09
N GLY A 299 10.42 22.78 28.53
CA GLY A 299 9.92 21.46 28.16
C GLY A 299 8.48 21.24 28.63
N LYS A 300 8.14 21.62 29.88
CA LYS A 300 6.79 21.50 30.43
C LYS A 300 5.73 22.20 29.59
N PHE A 301 6.06 23.32 28.96
CA PHE A 301 5.14 24.06 28.08
C PHE A 301 5.33 23.71 26.58
N LEU A 302 6.04 22.63 26.28
CA LEU A 302 6.30 22.20 24.90
C LEU A 302 6.94 23.29 24.02
N THR A 303 7.78 24.10 24.63
CA THR A 303 8.60 25.12 23.95
C THR A 303 10.03 24.64 23.84
N ARG A 304 10.79 25.16 22.87
CA ARG A 304 12.24 24.93 22.74
C ARG A 304 13.06 25.85 23.62
#